data_5837c2b9e2805503055f5985d92c9385
#
_entry.id   5837c2b9e2805503055f5985d92c9385
#
_cell.length_a   1.000
_cell.length_b   1.000
_cell.length_c   1.000
_cell.angle_alpha   90.00
_cell.angle_beta   90.00
_cell.angle_gamma   90.00
#
_symmetry.space_group_name_H-M   'P 1'
#
loop_
_entity.id
_entity.type
_entity.pdbx_description
1 polymer ?
#
loop_
_entity_poly.entity_id
_entity_poly.type
_entity_poly.pdbx_seq_one_letter_code
_entity_poly.pdbx_strand_id
1 'polypeptide(L)'
;EMLRYDLDLVGSKQGCDEGECGACTVLLDGEPVLACLTLALSCEGHDVITVESLQGAPAMDPLLDAFDRLGAGQCGFCTSGMLMSAKGLLMRDPRPSRDAIRRAISGNLCRCTGYVKVVEAVRAAARQPLTPSMNSGFDPPSDSAPARGPGAIRIVTACTSGTG
;
A
#
# COMPACT_ATOMS: atom_id res chain seq x y z
N GLU A 1 4.39 6.24 13.84
CA GLU A 1 5.57 7.07 14.20
C GLU A 1 6.83 6.52 13.55
N MET A 2 7.24 5.28 13.84
CA MET A 2 8.48 4.67 13.32
C MET A 2 8.64 4.86 11.81
N LEU A 3 7.63 4.57 11.00
CA LEU A 3 7.71 4.71 9.54
C LEU A 3 8.11 6.13 9.13
N ARG A 4 7.48 7.14 9.74
CA ARG A 4 7.63 8.54 9.33
C ARG A 4 8.86 9.24 9.90
N TYR A 5 9.21 8.95 11.15
CA TYR A 5 10.23 9.72 11.89
C TYR A 5 11.57 8.99 11.99
N ASP A 6 11.56 7.67 12.07
CA ASP A 6 12.80 6.89 12.16
C ASP A 6 13.26 6.36 10.80
N LEU A 7 12.32 6.08 9.88
CA LEU A 7 12.61 5.50 8.57
C LEU A 7 12.37 6.45 7.39
N ASP A 8 11.94 7.69 7.65
CA ASP A 8 11.64 8.73 6.65
C ASP A 8 10.62 8.32 5.56
N LEU A 9 9.75 7.33 5.87
CA LEU A 9 8.68 6.87 4.98
C LEU A 9 7.42 7.72 5.20
N VAL A 10 7.43 8.93 4.67
CA VAL A 10 6.43 9.98 4.91
C VAL A 10 5.14 9.81 4.11
N GLY A 11 5.08 8.86 3.20
CA GLY A 11 3.88 8.54 2.41
C GLY A 11 2.71 8.06 3.28
N SER A 12 2.98 7.26 4.30
CA SER A 12 2.00 6.90 5.32
C SER A 12 1.60 8.14 6.12
N LYS A 13 0.32 8.52 6.13
CA LYS A 13 -0.15 9.79 6.73
C LYS A 13 -0.74 9.57 8.12
N GLN A 14 -0.40 10.46 9.04
CA GLN A 14 -0.94 10.50 10.40
C GLN A 14 -2.15 11.44 10.40
N GLY A 15 -3.37 10.89 10.38
CA GLY A 15 -4.60 11.67 10.25
C GLY A 15 -5.45 11.73 11.50
N CYS A 16 -5.74 10.59 12.14
CA CYS A 16 -6.59 10.53 13.34
C CYS A 16 -5.93 9.85 14.54
N ASP A 17 -5.00 8.92 14.31
CA ASP A 17 -4.33 8.06 15.30
C ASP A 17 -5.29 7.19 16.14
N GLU A 18 -6.53 7.04 15.68
CA GLU A 18 -7.62 6.34 16.37
C GLU A 18 -8.20 5.18 15.55
N GLY A 19 -7.59 4.87 14.38
CA GLY A 19 -8.05 3.77 13.54
C GLY A 19 -9.21 4.08 12.60
N GLU A 20 -9.65 5.35 12.48
CA GLU A 20 -10.87 5.72 11.76
C GLU A 20 -10.63 6.13 10.29
N CYS A 21 -9.58 6.92 10.01
CA CYS A 21 -9.48 7.60 8.73
C CYS A 21 -8.79 6.80 7.62
N GLY A 22 -8.02 5.77 7.95
CA GLY A 22 -7.31 4.92 6.99
C GLY A 22 -6.13 5.57 6.25
N ALA A 23 -5.78 6.83 6.53
CA ALA A 23 -4.68 7.51 5.84
C ALA A 23 -3.29 6.88 6.10
N CYS A 24 -3.17 6.13 7.19
CA CYS A 24 -1.98 5.41 7.61
C CYS A 24 -1.91 3.95 7.14
N THR A 25 -2.82 3.50 6.26
CA THR A 25 -2.84 2.11 5.79
C THR A 25 -1.51 1.72 5.14
N VAL A 26 -0.98 0.57 5.55
CA VAL A 26 0.18 -0.12 4.98
C VAL A 26 -0.20 -1.58 4.75
N LEU A 27 0.64 -2.36 4.07
CA LEU A 27 0.47 -3.81 4.01
C LEU A 27 1.42 -4.48 5.01
N LEU A 28 0.89 -5.39 5.79
CA LEU A 28 1.64 -6.30 6.65
C LEU A 28 1.42 -7.71 6.09
N ASP A 29 2.46 -8.33 5.58
CA ASP A 29 2.39 -9.63 4.87
C ASP A 29 1.31 -9.65 3.76
N GLY A 30 1.16 -8.53 3.06
CA GLY A 30 0.18 -8.37 1.98
C GLY A 30 -1.24 -7.98 2.43
N GLU A 31 -1.53 -7.96 3.72
CA GLU A 31 -2.83 -7.56 4.26
C GLU A 31 -2.86 -6.09 4.68
N PRO A 32 -3.88 -5.32 4.29
CA PRO A 32 -4.02 -3.93 4.71
C PRO A 32 -4.25 -3.81 6.22
N VAL A 33 -3.37 -3.07 6.88
CA VAL A 33 -3.47 -2.75 8.31
C VAL A 33 -3.33 -1.26 8.55
N LEU A 34 -3.87 -0.79 9.67
CA LEU A 34 -3.75 0.62 10.09
C LEU A 34 -2.48 0.78 10.94
N ALA A 35 -1.48 1.47 10.41
CA ALA A 35 -0.20 1.64 11.09
C ALA A 35 -0.31 2.38 12.43
N CYS A 36 -1.32 3.25 12.62
CA CYS A 36 -1.54 3.93 13.90
C CYS A 36 -1.99 2.97 15.03
N LEU A 37 -2.57 1.81 14.69
CA LEU A 37 -3.00 0.78 15.66
C LEU A 37 -2.06 -0.42 15.71
N THR A 38 -1.00 -0.43 14.89
CA THR A 38 -0.05 -1.54 14.80
C THR A 38 1.23 -1.20 15.57
N LEU A 39 1.57 -2.01 16.55
CA LEU A 39 2.82 -1.85 17.30
C LEU A 39 4.01 -2.25 16.43
N ALA A 40 5.06 -1.41 16.38
CA ALA A 40 6.26 -1.69 15.60
C ALA A 40 6.91 -3.04 16.00
N LEU A 41 6.89 -3.39 17.29
CA LEU A 41 7.42 -4.65 17.78
C LEU A 41 6.64 -5.88 17.26
N SER A 42 5.35 -5.73 16.98
CA SER A 42 4.56 -6.84 16.40
C SER A 42 4.86 -7.08 14.92
N CYS A 43 5.61 -6.18 14.28
CA CYS A 43 6.03 -6.33 12.90
C CYS A 43 7.40 -7.04 12.78
N GLU A 44 8.02 -7.44 13.89
CA GLU A 44 9.28 -8.17 13.85
C GLU A 44 9.11 -9.50 13.12
N GLY A 45 9.93 -9.71 12.09
CA GLY A 45 9.87 -10.90 11.24
C GLY A 45 8.81 -10.87 10.15
N HIS A 46 8.01 -9.82 10.07
CA HIS A 46 6.99 -9.61 9.05
C HIS A 46 7.44 -8.61 7.97
N ASP A 47 6.83 -8.69 6.79
CA ASP A 47 7.08 -7.77 5.69
C ASP A 47 6.09 -6.59 5.76
N VAL A 48 6.61 -5.37 5.95
CA VAL A 48 5.82 -4.14 5.92
C VAL A 48 6.04 -3.44 4.59
N ILE A 49 4.98 -3.22 3.82
CA ILE A 49 5.02 -2.53 2.53
C ILE A 49 4.27 -1.20 2.65
N THR A 50 4.94 -0.12 2.27
CA THR A 50 4.38 1.23 2.27
C THR A 50 4.13 1.73 0.85
N VAL A 51 3.44 2.87 0.71
CA VAL A 51 3.08 3.45 -0.59
C VAL A 51 4.30 3.80 -1.45
N GLU A 52 5.44 4.05 -0.86
CA GLU A 52 6.70 4.32 -1.56
C GLU A 52 7.11 3.17 -2.48
N SER A 53 6.74 1.94 -2.15
CA SER A 53 7.00 0.76 -2.97
C SER A 53 6.33 0.81 -4.35
N LEU A 54 5.25 1.58 -4.50
CA LEU A 54 4.52 1.71 -5.77
C LEU A 54 5.24 2.58 -6.80
N GLN A 55 6.28 3.31 -6.40
CA GLN A 55 7.10 4.16 -7.27
C GLN A 55 8.33 3.44 -7.82
N GLY A 56 8.47 2.14 -7.55
CA GLY A 56 9.68 1.36 -7.84
C GLY A 56 9.97 1.16 -9.34
N ALA A 57 11.27 1.10 -9.68
CA ALA A 57 11.75 0.72 -11.00
C ALA A 57 11.52 -0.78 -11.26
N PRO A 58 11.37 -1.23 -12.51
CA PRO A 58 11.59 -0.48 -13.76
C PRO A 58 10.36 0.27 -14.29
N ALA A 59 9.21 0.13 -13.68
CA ALA A 59 7.98 0.81 -14.11
C ALA A 59 7.12 1.20 -12.90
N MET A 60 6.38 2.29 -13.04
CA MET A 60 5.36 2.71 -12.06
C MET A 60 4.31 1.61 -11.90
N ASP A 61 3.86 1.37 -10.67
CA ASP A 61 2.76 0.44 -10.41
C ASP A 61 1.50 0.86 -11.20
N PRO A 62 0.83 -0.06 -11.92
CA PRO A 62 -0.37 0.25 -12.69
C PRO A 62 -1.48 0.95 -11.88
N LEU A 63 -1.54 0.69 -10.58
CA LEU A 63 -2.51 1.35 -9.70
C LEU A 63 -2.16 2.83 -9.50
N LEU A 64 -0.89 3.15 -9.28
CA LEU A 64 -0.43 4.53 -9.13
C LEU A 64 -0.62 5.31 -10.44
N ASP A 65 -0.26 4.72 -11.59
CA ASP A 65 -0.49 5.29 -12.91
C ASP A 65 -1.99 5.56 -13.18
N ALA A 66 -2.86 4.62 -12.82
CA ALA A 66 -4.30 4.80 -13.00
C ALA A 66 -4.86 5.92 -12.11
N PHE A 67 -4.36 6.05 -10.87
CA PHE A 67 -4.75 7.15 -9.97
C PHE A 67 -4.36 8.51 -10.54
N ASP A 68 -3.17 8.63 -11.10
CA ASP A 68 -2.69 9.86 -11.74
C ASP A 68 -3.52 10.20 -12.98
N ARG A 69 -3.58 9.30 -13.96
CA ARG A 69 -4.28 9.52 -15.23
C ARG A 69 -5.76 9.86 -15.08
N LEU A 70 -6.45 9.26 -14.11
CA LEU A 70 -7.88 9.49 -13.88
C LEU A 70 -8.16 10.62 -12.88
N GLY A 71 -7.12 11.23 -12.31
CA GLY A 71 -7.27 12.27 -11.30
C GLY A 71 -8.01 11.76 -10.07
N ALA A 72 -7.65 10.57 -9.58
CA ALA A 72 -8.28 9.94 -8.41
C ALA A 72 -7.78 10.54 -7.09
N GLY A 73 -6.70 11.30 -7.10
CA GLY A 73 -6.21 12.12 -5.98
C GLY A 73 -6.57 13.59 -6.18
N GLN A 74 -6.82 14.32 -5.07
CA GLN A 74 -6.95 15.77 -5.08
C GLN A 74 -5.96 16.39 -4.10
N CYS A 75 -6.30 16.56 -2.81
CA CYS A 75 -5.32 17.07 -1.84
C CYS A 75 -4.20 16.06 -1.52
N GLY A 76 -4.36 14.79 -1.83
CA GLY A 76 -3.37 13.74 -1.69
C GLY A 76 -3.30 13.09 -0.31
N PHE A 77 -3.93 13.66 0.73
CA PHE A 77 -3.75 13.19 2.10
C PHE A 77 -4.23 11.74 2.33
N CYS A 78 -5.40 11.37 1.80
CA CYS A 78 -5.94 10.01 1.92
C CYS A 78 -5.42 9.06 0.83
N THR A 79 -4.75 9.58 -0.20
CA THR A 79 -4.41 8.83 -1.41
C THR A 79 -3.48 7.65 -1.12
N SER A 80 -2.49 7.84 -0.26
CA SER A 80 -1.57 6.77 0.14
C SER A 80 -2.30 5.58 0.77
N GLY A 81 -3.17 5.85 1.73
CA GLY A 81 -3.96 4.80 2.38
C GLY A 81 -4.91 4.09 1.41
N MET A 82 -5.55 4.82 0.50
CA MET A 82 -6.42 4.24 -0.53
C MET A 82 -5.65 3.35 -1.50
N LEU A 83 -4.45 3.78 -1.91
CA LEU A 83 -3.56 2.99 -2.76
C LEU A 83 -3.18 1.68 -2.08
N MET A 84 -2.80 1.71 -0.80
CA MET A 84 -2.41 0.50 -0.07
C MET A 84 -3.60 -0.45 0.15
N SER A 85 -4.77 0.07 0.49
CA SER A 85 -6.01 -0.74 0.61
C SER A 85 -6.38 -1.39 -0.74
N ALA A 86 -6.30 -0.64 -1.83
CA ALA A 86 -6.56 -1.15 -3.17
C ALA A 86 -5.49 -2.15 -3.63
N LYS A 87 -4.21 -1.92 -3.30
CA LYS A 87 -3.12 -2.84 -3.60
C LYS A 87 -3.34 -4.20 -2.93
N GLY A 88 -3.64 -4.22 -1.62
CA GLY A 88 -3.96 -5.45 -0.89
C GLY A 88 -5.16 -6.19 -1.49
N LEU A 89 -6.18 -5.47 -1.95
CA LEU A 89 -7.29 -6.09 -2.69
C LEU A 89 -6.82 -6.74 -4.00
N LEU A 90 -6.06 -6.00 -4.84
CA LEU A 90 -5.62 -6.48 -6.14
C LEU A 90 -4.64 -7.67 -6.05
N MET A 91 -3.89 -7.78 -4.98
CA MET A 91 -3.03 -8.95 -4.71
C MET A 91 -3.85 -10.22 -4.44
N ARG A 92 -5.01 -10.10 -3.79
CA ARG A 92 -5.91 -11.23 -3.48
C ARG A 92 -6.90 -11.52 -4.60
N ASP A 93 -7.43 -10.48 -5.22
CA ASP A 93 -8.39 -10.56 -6.31
C ASP A 93 -7.94 -9.63 -7.45
N PRO A 94 -7.27 -10.17 -8.48
CA PRO A 94 -6.78 -9.38 -9.61
C PRO A 94 -7.89 -8.77 -10.48
N ARG A 95 -9.14 -9.22 -10.34
CA ARG A 95 -10.28 -8.71 -11.11
C ARG A 95 -11.49 -8.44 -10.22
N PRO A 96 -11.36 -7.52 -9.26
CA PRO A 96 -12.41 -7.30 -8.27
C PRO A 96 -13.66 -6.69 -8.89
N SER A 97 -14.81 -7.05 -8.34
CA SER A 97 -16.07 -6.38 -8.64
C SER A 97 -16.05 -4.93 -8.11
N ARG A 98 -16.91 -4.08 -8.67
CA ARG A 98 -17.05 -2.69 -8.17
C ARG A 98 -17.35 -2.64 -6.67
N ASP A 99 -18.19 -3.57 -6.18
CA ASP A 99 -18.56 -3.61 -4.76
C ASP A 99 -17.42 -4.13 -3.88
N ALA A 100 -16.59 -5.06 -4.38
CA ALA A 100 -15.38 -5.47 -3.69
C ALA A 100 -14.41 -4.30 -3.51
N ILE A 101 -14.22 -3.47 -4.55
CA ILE A 101 -13.40 -2.26 -4.48
C ILE A 101 -13.96 -1.29 -3.43
N ARG A 102 -15.27 -1.01 -3.48
CA ARG A 102 -15.91 -0.10 -2.52
C ARG A 102 -15.75 -0.57 -1.08
N ARG A 103 -15.90 -1.88 -0.83
CA ARG A 103 -15.66 -2.47 0.50
C ARG A 103 -14.20 -2.33 0.93
N ALA A 104 -13.25 -2.60 0.04
CA ALA A 104 -11.83 -2.55 0.37
C ALA A 104 -11.37 -1.14 0.79
N ILE A 105 -11.92 -0.08 0.16
CA ILE A 105 -11.56 1.31 0.48
C ILE A 105 -12.51 1.97 1.48
N SER A 106 -13.50 1.25 2.03
CA SER A 106 -14.51 1.85 2.92
C SER A 106 -13.94 2.42 4.22
N GLY A 107 -12.81 1.87 4.68
CA GLY A 107 -12.07 2.38 5.84
C GLY A 107 -11.14 3.57 5.54
N ASN A 108 -11.11 4.07 4.29
CA ASN A 108 -10.27 5.21 3.92
C ASN A 108 -11.14 6.44 3.67
N LEU A 109 -11.12 7.40 4.58
CA LEU A 109 -11.94 8.60 4.50
C LEU A 109 -11.36 9.63 3.53
N CYS A 110 -12.19 10.11 2.62
CA CYS A 110 -11.86 11.20 1.70
C CYS A 110 -12.93 12.28 1.69
N ARG A 111 -12.52 13.53 1.87
CA ARG A 111 -13.43 14.69 1.83
C ARG A 111 -13.50 15.32 0.44
N CYS A 112 -12.58 15.02 -0.46
CA CYS A 112 -12.41 15.74 -1.71
C CYS A 112 -13.04 15.03 -2.92
N THR A 113 -12.78 13.72 -3.11
CA THR A 113 -12.97 13.03 -4.40
C THR A 113 -14.36 12.46 -4.63
N GLY A 114 -15.17 12.26 -3.59
CA GLY A 114 -16.45 11.54 -3.67
C GLY A 114 -16.30 10.08 -4.11
N TYR A 115 -15.09 9.52 -4.10
CA TYR A 115 -14.72 8.12 -4.36
C TYR A 115 -14.94 7.60 -5.80
N VAL A 116 -15.71 8.25 -6.64
CA VAL A 116 -16.04 7.73 -7.98
C VAL A 116 -14.78 7.46 -8.80
N LYS A 117 -13.91 8.45 -8.92
CA LYS A 117 -12.65 8.32 -9.67
C LYS A 117 -11.68 7.32 -9.03
N VAL A 118 -11.69 7.20 -7.69
CA VAL A 118 -10.89 6.20 -6.98
C VAL A 118 -11.30 4.79 -7.39
N VAL A 119 -12.61 4.50 -7.35
CA VAL A 119 -13.14 3.20 -7.78
C VAL A 119 -12.84 2.92 -9.26
N GLU A 120 -12.93 3.93 -10.12
CA GLU A 120 -12.61 3.80 -11.54
C GLU A 120 -11.11 3.54 -11.76
N ALA A 121 -10.24 4.19 -11.01
CA ALA A 121 -8.80 3.98 -11.09
C ALA A 121 -8.41 2.55 -10.68
N VAL A 122 -8.94 2.03 -9.58
CA VAL A 122 -8.70 0.64 -9.17
C VAL A 122 -9.19 -0.35 -10.25
N ARG A 123 -10.37 -0.09 -10.83
CA ARG A 123 -10.88 -0.93 -11.94
C ARG A 123 -10.02 -0.84 -13.20
N ALA A 124 -9.45 0.32 -13.49
CA ALA A 124 -8.57 0.51 -14.64
C ALA A 124 -7.24 -0.24 -14.43
N ALA A 125 -6.67 -0.15 -13.23
CA ALA A 125 -5.47 -0.89 -12.87
C ALA A 125 -5.67 -2.41 -12.97
N ALA A 126 -6.82 -2.93 -12.49
CA ALA A 126 -7.16 -4.35 -12.53
C ALA A 126 -7.28 -4.94 -13.95
N ARG A 127 -7.40 -4.09 -14.98
CA ARG A 127 -7.49 -4.52 -16.39
C ARG A 127 -6.13 -4.58 -17.09
N GLN A 128 -5.10 -4.03 -16.47
CA GLN A 128 -3.74 -4.10 -17.01
C GLN A 128 -3.13 -5.46 -16.65
N PRO A 129 -2.27 -6.04 -17.53
CA PRO A 129 -1.54 -7.25 -17.14
C PRO A 129 -0.73 -6.95 -15.89
N LEU A 130 -0.83 -7.85 -14.91
CA LEU A 130 -0.01 -7.79 -13.70
C LEU A 130 1.46 -7.81 -14.12
N THR A 131 2.14 -6.68 -14.05
CA THR A 131 3.58 -6.67 -14.26
C THR A 131 4.26 -7.42 -13.12
N PRO A 132 5.41 -8.09 -13.33
CA PRO A 132 6.16 -8.79 -12.28
C PRO A 132 6.44 -7.92 -11.05
N SER A 133 6.46 -6.60 -11.21
CA SER A 133 6.56 -5.60 -10.15
C SER A 133 5.42 -5.66 -9.11
N MET A 134 4.27 -6.22 -9.45
CA MET A 134 3.18 -6.40 -8.48
C MET A 134 3.45 -7.53 -7.47
N ASN A 135 4.35 -8.46 -7.82
CA ASN A 135 4.76 -9.58 -6.96
C ASN A 135 6.18 -9.40 -6.38
N SER A 136 6.95 -8.40 -6.81
CA SER A 136 8.34 -8.21 -6.42
C SER A 136 8.51 -7.65 -5.00
N GLY A 137 7.84 -8.18 -4.06
CA GLY A 137 7.96 -7.85 -2.64
C GLY A 137 7.26 -8.87 -1.75
N PHE A 138 6.46 -9.73 -2.34
CA PHE A 138 5.78 -10.79 -1.63
C PHE A 138 6.01 -12.13 -2.34
N ASP A 139 7.13 -12.79 -2.00
CA ASP A 139 7.17 -14.24 -2.04
C ASP A 139 6.43 -14.71 -0.78
N PRO A 140 5.34 -15.48 -0.91
CA PRO A 140 4.73 -16.09 0.27
C PRO A 140 5.82 -16.85 1.03
N PRO A 141 5.82 -16.85 2.37
CA PRO A 141 6.85 -17.51 3.14
C PRO A 141 6.96 -18.97 2.66
N SER A 142 8.05 -19.29 1.97
CA SER A 142 8.38 -20.67 1.71
C SER A 142 8.75 -21.28 3.05
N ASP A 143 8.25 -22.49 3.34
CA ASP A 143 8.59 -23.24 4.56
C ASP A 143 10.11 -23.48 4.76
N SER A 144 10.93 -22.98 3.83
CA SER A 144 12.39 -23.08 3.79
C SER A 144 13.12 -21.74 4.00
N ALA A 145 12.43 -20.65 4.37
CA ALA A 145 13.12 -19.41 4.68
C ALA A 145 14.01 -19.59 5.91
N PRO A 146 15.31 -19.20 5.87
CA PRO A 146 16.18 -19.32 7.03
C PRO A 146 15.62 -18.54 8.19
N ALA A 147 15.68 -19.13 9.41
CA ALA A 147 15.22 -18.50 10.63
C ALA A 147 15.79 -17.09 10.75
N ARG A 148 14.93 -16.08 10.69
CA ARG A 148 15.32 -14.68 10.79
C ARG A 148 15.79 -14.44 12.23
N GLY A 149 17.00 -13.87 12.38
CA GLY A 149 17.53 -13.52 13.69
C GLY A 149 16.66 -12.49 14.41
N PRO A 150 16.69 -12.41 15.76
CA PRO A 150 15.90 -11.46 16.52
C PRO A 150 16.24 -10.01 16.10
N GLY A 151 15.24 -9.21 15.79
CA GLY A 151 15.34 -7.76 15.54
C GLY A 151 15.32 -7.27 14.10
N ALA A 152 15.04 -8.11 13.09
CA ALA A 152 14.93 -7.66 11.72
C ALA A 152 13.47 -7.33 11.35
N ILE A 153 13.12 -6.04 11.37
CA ILE A 153 11.91 -5.53 10.69
C ILE A 153 12.26 -5.42 9.21
N ARG A 154 11.67 -6.24 8.37
CA ARG A 154 11.86 -6.15 6.93
C ARG A 154 10.85 -5.19 6.36
N ILE A 155 11.26 -3.93 6.17
CA ILE A 155 10.49 -2.96 5.39
C ILE A 155 10.96 -3.10 3.96
N VAL A 156 10.10 -3.67 3.11
CA VAL A 156 10.36 -3.73 1.68
C VAL A 156 9.96 -2.39 1.08
N THR A 157 10.92 -1.49 0.99
CA THR A 157 10.81 -0.31 0.15
C THR A 157 11.48 -0.61 -1.18
N ALA A 158 10.83 -0.32 -2.29
CA ALA A 158 11.51 -0.23 -3.58
C ALA A 158 12.37 1.05 -3.57
N CYS A 159 13.44 1.03 -2.78
CA CYS A 159 14.45 2.10 -2.83
C CYS A 159 15.33 1.81 -4.05
N THR A 160 15.08 2.50 -5.15
CA THR A 160 16.07 2.59 -6.22
C THR A 160 17.25 3.37 -5.65
N SER A 161 18.35 2.70 -5.37
CA SER A 161 19.64 3.35 -5.27
C SER A 161 19.90 4.06 -6.60
N GLY A 162 19.54 5.34 -6.66
CA GLY A 162 20.00 6.22 -7.70
C GLY A 162 21.51 6.35 -7.52
N THR A 163 22.27 5.63 -8.33
CA THR A 163 23.66 6.00 -8.60
C THR A 163 23.61 7.29 -9.39
N GLY A 164 23.91 8.42 -8.71
CA GLY A 164 24.23 9.69 -9.35
C GLY A 164 25.54 9.59 -10.11
#